data_d7626be053dfeaf44a0831b30e0dc120
#
_entry.id   d7626be053dfeaf44a0831b30e0dc120
#
_cell.length_a   1.000
_cell.length_b   1.000
_cell.length_c   1.000
_cell.angle_alpha   90.00
_cell.angle_beta   90.00
_cell.angle_gamma   90.00
#
_symmetry.space_group_name_H-M   'P 1'
#
loop_
_entity.id
_entity.type
_entity.pdbx_description
1 polymer ?
#
loop_
_entity_poly.entity_id
_entity_poly.type
_entity_poly.pdbx_seq_one_letter_code
_entity_poly.pdbx_strand_id
1 'polypeptide(L)'
;VVEPEIKAETEDKVEETVEVKPVKVVSPDELKQRTIDFLVELAKKMNIDITVECEINENDLNFNVKGDNVGKLIGYRGETLNAIQILLGGLKRAGEGRYRLYLDVEDYKKGREQTLVDLANRMADKAEEIERNVHLDPMSAYERRIVHSALQNRTLVETESMGEGETRHVVIKFKR
;
A
#
# COMPACT_ATOMS: atom_id res chain seq x y z
N VAL A 1 -40.09 62.47 -17.41
CA VAL A 1 -39.15 61.41 -17.61
C VAL A 1 -39.53 60.28 -16.58
N VAL A 2 -40.08 59.25 -17.09
CA VAL A 2 -40.80 58.20 -16.35
C VAL A 2 -39.80 57.07 -16.02
N GLU A 3 -39.65 56.70 -14.75
CA GLU A 3 -39.07 55.45 -14.32
C GLU A 3 -40.13 54.34 -14.40
N PRO A 4 -39.81 53.13 -14.82
CA PRO A 4 -40.64 51.98 -14.52
C PRO A 4 -40.05 51.14 -13.37
N GLU A 5 -40.93 50.87 -12.42
CA GLU A 5 -40.80 49.89 -11.34
C GLU A 5 -40.56 48.51 -11.89
N ILE A 6 -39.58 47.82 -11.35
CA ILE A 6 -39.37 46.36 -11.54
C ILE A 6 -39.84 45.65 -10.28
N LYS A 7 -40.91 44.85 -10.44
CA LYS A 7 -41.44 43.98 -9.40
C LYS A 7 -40.47 42.84 -9.13
N ALA A 8 -40.13 42.65 -7.86
CA ALA A 8 -39.41 41.46 -7.37
C ALA A 8 -40.36 40.25 -7.36
N GLU A 9 -40.03 39.24 -8.14
CA GLU A 9 -40.59 37.90 -7.98
C GLU A 9 -39.71 37.11 -7.00
N THR A 10 -40.35 36.66 -5.93
CA THR A 10 -39.78 35.80 -4.91
C THR A 10 -39.66 34.35 -5.46
N GLU A 11 -38.44 33.92 -5.74
CA GLU A 11 -38.15 32.52 -5.98
C GLU A 11 -38.05 31.78 -4.62
N ASP A 12 -38.99 30.89 -4.42
CA ASP A 12 -39.02 29.90 -3.33
C ASP A 12 -37.87 28.90 -3.54
N LYS A 13 -36.77 29.07 -2.77
CA LYS A 13 -35.73 28.03 -2.65
C LYS A 13 -36.22 27.00 -1.68
N VAL A 14 -36.63 25.86 -2.22
CA VAL A 14 -36.79 24.62 -1.48
C VAL A 14 -35.40 24.19 -0.96
N GLU A 15 -35.15 24.40 0.32
CA GLU A 15 -34.03 23.81 1.01
C GLU A 15 -34.28 22.30 1.14
N GLU A 16 -33.64 21.54 0.28
CA GLU A 16 -33.55 20.10 0.40
C GLU A 16 -32.62 19.79 1.57
N THR A 17 -33.19 19.61 2.76
CA THR A 17 -32.48 19.13 3.94
C THR A 17 -31.98 17.72 3.69
N VAL A 18 -30.73 17.59 3.27
CA VAL A 18 -30.01 16.31 3.24
C VAL A 18 -29.89 15.83 4.69
N GLU A 19 -30.72 14.88 5.08
CA GLU A 19 -30.56 14.16 6.34
C GLU A 19 -29.22 13.46 6.35
N VAL A 20 -28.22 14.07 6.97
CA VAL A 20 -26.96 13.42 7.29
C VAL A 20 -27.26 12.39 8.38
N LYS A 21 -27.46 11.13 7.96
CA LYS A 21 -27.57 10.01 8.91
C LYS A 21 -26.35 10.03 9.82
N PRO A 22 -26.53 9.91 11.17
CA PRO A 22 -25.41 9.92 12.08
C PRO A 22 -24.43 8.81 11.70
N VAL A 23 -23.19 9.20 11.38
CA VAL A 23 -22.10 8.27 11.14
C VAL A 23 -21.88 7.52 12.45
N LYS A 24 -22.30 6.25 12.53
CA LYS A 24 -22.02 5.39 13.68
C LYS A 24 -20.51 5.42 13.89
N VAL A 25 -20.10 5.86 15.08
CA VAL A 25 -18.71 5.73 15.52
C VAL A 25 -18.44 4.23 15.62
N VAL A 26 -17.85 3.66 14.59
CA VAL A 26 -17.53 2.24 14.56
C VAL A 26 -16.34 2.02 15.48
N SER A 27 -16.47 1.02 16.36
CA SER A 27 -15.37 0.64 17.24
C SER A 27 -14.24 -0.01 16.40
N PRO A 28 -12.97 0.20 16.78
CA PRO A 28 -11.86 -0.47 16.11
C PRO A 28 -11.98 -2.00 16.16
N ASP A 29 -12.66 -2.54 17.18
CA ASP A 29 -12.89 -3.97 17.35
C ASP A 29 -13.80 -4.58 16.28
N GLU A 30 -14.85 -3.87 15.84
CA GLU A 30 -15.68 -4.34 14.73
C GLU A 30 -14.91 -4.43 13.42
N LEU A 31 -14.07 -3.42 13.14
CA LEU A 31 -13.21 -3.42 11.95
C LEU A 31 -12.15 -4.51 12.03
N LYS A 32 -11.54 -4.69 13.20
CA LYS A 32 -10.61 -5.78 13.48
C LYS A 32 -11.23 -7.14 13.19
N GLN A 33 -12.39 -7.44 13.79
CA GLN A 33 -13.05 -8.73 13.62
C GLN A 33 -13.41 -9.00 12.17
N ARG A 34 -14.00 -8.02 11.48
CA ARG A 34 -14.34 -8.13 10.05
C ARG A 34 -13.12 -8.39 9.17
N THR A 35 -11.98 -7.77 9.50
CA THR A 35 -10.73 -7.98 8.78
C THR A 35 -10.18 -9.38 9.02
N ILE A 36 -10.23 -9.87 10.27
CA ILE A 36 -9.83 -11.24 10.60
C ILE A 36 -10.71 -12.26 9.87
N ASP A 37 -12.03 -12.09 9.91
CA ASP A 37 -12.98 -12.99 9.24
C ASP A 37 -12.71 -13.05 7.72
N PHE A 38 -12.45 -11.89 7.11
CA PHE A 38 -12.08 -11.81 5.68
C PHE A 38 -10.79 -12.57 5.39
N LEU A 39 -9.72 -12.37 6.18
CA LEU A 39 -8.43 -13.04 5.99
C LEU A 39 -8.54 -14.55 6.16
N VAL A 40 -9.28 -15.00 7.18
CA VAL A 40 -9.50 -16.43 7.44
C VAL A 40 -10.32 -17.07 6.31
N GLU A 41 -11.37 -16.40 5.83
CA GLU A 41 -12.18 -16.91 4.71
C GLU A 41 -11.37 -16.97 3.41
N LEU A 42 -10.57 -15.96 3.12
CA LEU A 42 -9.67 -15.92 1.97
C LEU A 42 -8.67 -17.08 2.02
N ALA A 43 -8.00 -17.27 3.17
CA ALA A 43 -7.03 -18.34 3.35
C ALA A 43 -7.67 -19.72 3.20
N LYS A 44 -8.88 -19.93 3.75
CA LYS A 44 -9.63 -21.20 3.56
C LYS A 44 -9.91 -21.47 2.08
N LYS A 45 -10.28 -20.45 1.30
CA LYS A 45 -10.48 -20.61 -0.15
C LYS A 45 -9.19 -20.93 -0.91
N MET A 46 -8.04 -20.54 -0.37
CA MET A 46 -6.71 -20.87 -0.89
C MET A 46 -6.16 -22.21 -0.36
N ASN A 47 -6.91 -22.93 0.48
CA ASN A 47 -6.49 -24.12 1.21
C ASN A 47 -5.21 -23.88 2.06
N ILE A 48 -5.26 -22.83 2.88
CA ILE A 48 -4.18 -22.45 3.79
C ILE A 48 -4.79 -22.28 5.19
N ASP A 49 -4.19 -22.93 6.18
CA ASP A 49 -4.54 -22.75 7.59
C ASP A 49 -3.72 -21.61 8.17
N ILE A 50 -4.39 -20.60 8.71
CA ILE A 50 -3.74 -19.42 9.26
C ILE A 50 -4.22 -19.07 10.65
N THR A 51 -3.34 -18.41 11.41
CA THR A 51 -3.65 -17.67 12.63
C THR A 51 -3.38 -16.20 12.36
N VAL A 52 -4.31 -15.32 12.74
CA VAL A 52 -4.18 -13.88 12.56
C VAL A 52 -4.03 -13.21 13.92
N GLU A 53 -2.91 -12.57 14.14
CA GLU A 53 -2.66 -11.70 15.29
C GLU A 53 -2.95 -10.25 14.87
N CYS A 54 -3.53 -9.45 15.76
CA CYS A 54 -3.80 -8.03 15.48
C CYS A 54 -3.42 -7.18 16.67
N GLU A 55 -2.55 -6.22 16.44
CA GLU A 55 -2.19 -5.15 17.37
C GLU A 55 -2.87 -3.85 16.95
N ILE A 56 -3.47 -3.16 17.91
CA ILE A 56 -4.14 -1.87 17.70
C ILE A 56 -3.29 -0.79 18.36
N ASN A 57 -2.77 0.13 17.55
CA ASN A 57 -2.02 1.29 18.01
C ASN A 57 -2.73 2.55 17.52
N GLU A 58 -3.47 3.23 18.40
CA GLU A 58 -4.30 4.41 18.09
C GLU A 58 -5.26 4.15 16.91
N ASN A 59 -4.89 4.59 15.71
CA ASN A 59 -5.68 4.41 14.48
C ASN A 59 -5.08 3.34 13.53
N ASP A 60 -4.01 2.67 13.94
CA ASP A 60 -3.32 1.66 13.14
C ASP A 60 -3.68 0.26 13.64
N LEU A 61 -4.24 -0.56 12.78
CA LEU A 61 -4.50 -1.97 13.00
C LEU A 61 -3.46 -2.77 12.21
N ASN A 62 -2.52 -3.39 12.95
CA ASN A 62 -1.45 -4.19 12.40
C ASN A 62 -1.82 -5.67 12.49
N PHE A 63 -2.04 -6.29 11.36
CA PHE A 63 -2.36 -7.72 11.25
C PHE A 63 -1.11 -8.48 10.84
N ASN A 64 -0.74 -9.47 11.65
CA ASN A 64 0.32 -10.42 11.29
C ASN A 64 -0.28 -11.82 11.12
N VAL A 65 -0.08 -12.41 9.95
CA VAL A 65 -0.59 -13.73 9.60
C VAL A 65 0.52 -14.76 9.76
N LYS A 66 0.24 -15.84 10.47
CA LYS A 66 1.14 -16.99 10.68
C LYS A 66 0.42 -18.27 10.29
N GLY A 67 1.16 -19.29 9.87
CA GLY A 67 0.58 -20.60 9.56
C GLY A 67 1.40 -21.43 8.60
N ASP A 68 0.87 -22.59 8.25
CA ASP A 68 1.53 -23.48 7.29
C ASP A 68 1.24 -23.04 5.84
N ASN A 69 2.27 -23.07 5.00
CA ASN A 69 2.18 -22.72 3.57
C ASN A 69 1.73 -21.26 3.28
N VAL A 70 1.95 -20.33 4.22
CA VAL A 70 1.61 -18.91 4.07
C VAL A 70 2.36 -18.21 2.93
N GLY A 71 3.38 -18.84 2.36
CA GLY A 71 4.08 -18.33 1.17
C GLY A 71 3.16 -18.01 -0.01
N LYS A 72 2.00 -18.69 -0.14
CA LYS A 72 0.99 -18.39 -1.16
C LYS A 72 0.31 -17.02 -0.91
N LEU A 73 0.17 -16.61 0.36
CA LEU A 73 -0.37 -15.29 0.72
C LEU A 73 0.65 -14.18 0.47
N ILE A 74 1.93 -14.50 0.49
CA ILE A 74 3.00 -13.58 0.10
C ILE A 74 3.02 -13.44 -1.42
N GLY A 75 3.05 -14.57 -2.14
CA GLY A 75 3.17 -14.63 -3.58
C GLY A 75 4.57 -14.27 -4.09
N TYR A 76 4.70 -14.14 -5.40
CA TYR A 76 5.97 -13.78 -6.02
C TYR A 76 6.37 -12.36 -5.59
N ARG A 77 7.49 -12.23 -4.89
CA ARG A 77 8.03 -10.95 -4.39
C ARG A 77 7.03 -10.09 -3.58
N GLY A 78 6.03 -10.71 -2.94
CA GLY A 78 5.04 -9.98 -2.15
C GLY A 78 3.84 -9.43 -2.95
N GLU A 79 3.66 -9.81 -4.20
CA GLU A 79 2.56 -9.34 -5.06
C GLU A 79 1.20 -9.70 -4.48
N THR A 80 1.01 -10.95 -4.03
CA THR A 80 -0.24 -11.39 -3.41
C THR A 80 -0.51 -10.63 -2.11
N LEU A 81 0.50 -10.47 -1.27
CA LEU A 81 0.40 -9.70 -0.02
C LEU A 81 -0.02 -8.24 -0.28
N ASN A 82 0.57 -7.61 -1.29
CA ASN A 82 0.20 -6.25 -1.69
C ASN A 82 -1.24 -6.17 -2.23
N ALA A 83 -1.67 -7.15 -3.02
CA ALA A 83 -3.05 -7.22 -3.51
C ALA A 83 -4.06 -7.35 -2.36
N ILE A 84 -3.78 -8.24 -1.39
CA ILE A 84 -4.61 -8.39 -0.18
C ILE A 84 -4.62 -7.09 0.62
N GLN A 85 -3.48 -6.42 0.79
CA GLN A 85 -3.38 -5.12 1.47
C GLN A 85 -4.29 -4.05 0.84
N ILE A 86 -4.40 -4.04 -0.49
CA ILE A 86 -5.31 -3.13 -1.22
C ILE A 86 -6.77 -3.49 -0.94
N LEU A 87 -7.11 -4.79 -0.99
CA LEU A 87 -8.47 -5.26 -0.69
C LEU A 87 -8.91 -4.92 0.73
N LEU A 88 -8.00 -4.99 1.71
CA LEU A 88 -8.30 -4.57 3.09
C LEU A 88 -8.71 -3.10 3.17
N GLY A 89 -8.13 -2.24 2.33
CA GLY A 89 -8.55 -0.84 2.22
C GLY A 89 -10.03 -0.69 1.84
N GLY A 90 -10.54 -1.59 0.99
CA GLY A 90 -11.95 -1.63 0.56
C GLY A 90 -12.92 -2.18 1.61
N LEU A 91 -12.45 -2.85 2.66
CA LEU A 91 -13.29 -3.36 3.74
C LEU A 91 -13.81 -2.26 4.68
N LYS A 92 -13.18 -1.09 4.67
CA LYS A 92 -13.56 0.04 5.53
C LYS A 92 -14.91 0.61 5.10
N ARG A 93 -15.77 0.88 6.08
CA ARG A 93 -17.08 1.51 5.87
C ARG A 93 -16.99 3.03 6.06
N ALA A 94 -18.08 3.71 5.73
CA ALA A 94 -18.22 5.13 6.01
C ALA A 94 -18.00 5.41 7.51
N GLY A 95 -17.12 6.36 7.84
CA GLY A 95 -16.71 6.68 9.21
C GLY A 95 -15.48 5.94 9.74
N GLU A 96 -15.02 4.88 9.06
CA GLU A 96 -13.80 4.13 9.41
C GLU A 96 -12.54 4.65 8.71
N GLY A 97 -12.65 5.70 7.93
CA GLY A 97 -11.54 6.25 7.12
C GLY A 97 -10.30 6.66 7.91
N ARG A 98 -10.47 6.96 9.22
CA ARG A 98 -9.36 7.29 10.13
C ARG A 98 -8.44 6.10 10.44
N TYR A 99 -8.95 4.86 10.34
CA TYR A 99 -8.18 3.67 10.64
C TYR A 99 -7.32 3.26 9.45
N ARG A 100 -6.08 2.87 9.72
CA ARG A 100 -5.15 2.31 8.75
C ARG A 100 -4.99 0.82 9.04
N LEU A 101 -5.16 0.00 8.01
CA LEU A 101 -5.01 -1.45 8.10
C LEU A 101 -3.66 -1.82 7.49
N TYR A 102 -2.80 -2.47 8.25
CA TYR A 102 -1.52 -2.99 7.80
C TYR A 102 -1.54 -4.51 7.91
N LEU A 103 -1.10 -5.17 6.85
CA LEU A 103 -0.99 -6.62 6.80
C LEU A 103 0.47 -7.00 6.60
N ASP A 104 0.94 -7.97 7.38
CA ASP A 104 2.19 -8.67 7.13
C ASP A 104 2.00 -10.18 7.30
N VAL A 105 2.91 -10.96 6.79
CA VAL A 105 2.92 -12.42 6.88
C VAL A 105 4.30 -12.83 7.37
N GLU A 106 4.38 -13.32 8.61
CA GLU A 106 5.64 -13.81 9.22
C GLU A 106 6.82 -12.83 9.07
N ASP A 107 6.57 -11.53 9.27
CA ASP A 107 7.56 -10.46 9.13
C ASP A 107 8.25 -10.42 7.74
N TYR A 108 7.55 -10.89 6.70
CA TYR A 108 8.04 -10.93 5.33
C TYR A 108 8.57 -9.57 4.85
N LYS A 109 7.86 -8.47 5.16
CA LYS A 109 8.25 -7.14 4.68
C LYS A 109 9.65 -6.75 5.11
N LYS A 110 10.01 -7.03 6.37
CA LYS A 110 11.35 -6.77 6.91
C LYS A 110 12.43 -7.62 6.23
N GLY A 111 12.17 -8.91 6.05
CA GLY A 111 13.08 -9.83 5.35
C GLY A 111 13.26 -9.44 3.88
N ARG A 112 12.18 -9.00 3.23
CA ARG A 112 12.20 -8.54 1.84
C ARG A 112 13.00 -7.26 1.68
N GLU A 113 12.84 -6.30 2.61
CA GLU A 113 13.63 -5.07 2.62
C GLU A 113 15.13 -5.36 2.67
N GLN A 114 15.57 -6.23 3.58
CA GLN A 114 16.98 -6.64 3.66
C GLN A 114 17.47 -7.28 2.36
N THR A 115 16.66 -8.17 1.78
CA THR A 115 16.99 -8.82 0.50
C THR A 115 17.17 -7.80 -0.63
N LEU A 116 16.35 -6.74 -0.66
CA LEU A 116 16.47 -5.66 -1.64
C LEU A 116 17.71 -4.81 -1.44
N VAL A 117 18.07 -4.51 -0.19
CA VAL A 117 19.31 -3.80 0.13
C VAL A 117 20.53 -4.60 -0.32
N ASP A 118 20.55 -5.89 -0.04
CA ASP A 118 21.66 -6.79 -0.44
C ASP A 118 21.74 -6.92 -1.96
N LEU A 119 20.59 -7.02 -2.64
CA LEU A 119 20.52 -7.05 -4.10
C LEU A 119 21.05 -5.73 -4.70
N ALA A 120 20.61 -4.59 -4.16
CA ALA A 120 21.04 -3.27 -4.63
C ALA A 120 22.57 -3.13 -4.55
N ASN A 121 23.16 -3.48 -3.40
CA ASN A 121 24.61 -3.41 -3.22
C ASN A 121 25.36 -4.31 -4.20
N ARG A 122 24.97 -5.58 -4.33
CA ARG A 122 25.59 -6.51 -5.29
C ARG A 122 25.49 -6.02 -6.74
N MET A 123 24.36 -5.42 -7.12
CA MET A 123 24.17 -4.92 -8.47
C MET A 123 24.92 -3.60 -8.71
N ALA A 124 25.12 -2.80 -7.67
CA ALA A 124 25.99 -1.62 -7.73
C ALA A 124 27.45 -2.02 -7.92
N ASP A 125 27.95 -2.97 -7.12
CA ASP A 125 29.30 -3.52 -7.27
C ASP A 125 29.53 -4.05 -8.70
N LYS A 126 28.54 -4.77 -9.22
CA LYS A 126 28.59 -5.25 -10.62
C LYS A 126 28.62 -4.12 -11.64
N ALA A 127 27.82 -3.05 -11.43
CA ALA A 127 27.80 -1.91 -12.35
C ALA A 127 29.14 -1.17 -12.36
N GLU A 128 29.79 -1.05 -11.19
CA GLU A 128 31.13 -0.49 -11.02
C GLU A 128 32.20 -1.36 -11.69
N GLU A 129 32.13 -2.70 -11.52
CA GLU A 129 33.09 -3.64 -12.11
C GLU A 129 33.07 -3.65 -13.65
N ILE A 130 31.83 -3.67 -14.22
CA ILE A 130 31.68 -3.72 -15.69
C ILE A 130 31.65 -2.34 -16.35
N GLU A 131 31.67 -1.25 -15.57
CA GLU A 131 31.53 0.14 -16.03
C GLU A 131 30.33 0.39 -16.92
N ARG A 132 29.19 -0.27 -16.61
CA ARG A 132 27.95 -0.20 -17.38
C ARG A 132 26.72 -0.11 -16.48
N ASN A 133 25.65 0.37 -17.06
CA ASN A 133 24.34 0.40 -16.38
C ASN A 133 23.80 -1.02 -16.15
N VAL A 134 23.21 -1.24 -14.99
CA VAL A 134 22.55 -2.50 -14.62
C VAL A 134 21.07 -2.22 -14.38
N HIS A 135 20.22 -2.99 -15.07
CA HIS A 135 18.77 -2.92 -14.91
C HIS A 135 18.32 -3.97 -13.89
N LEU A 136 17.54 -3.54 -12.92
CA LEU A 136 16.86 -4.45 -11.98
C LEU A 136 15.53 -4.91 -12.57
N ASP A 137 14.96 -5.95 -11.98
CA ASP A 137 13.61 -6.39 -12.36
C ASP A 137 12.55 -5.35 -11.93
N PRO A 138 11.38 -5.34 -12.60
CA PRO A 138 10.25 -4.53 -12.17
C PRO A 138 9.88 -4.76 -10.71
N MET A 139 9.54 -3.68 -10.01
CA MET A 139 9.19 -3.73 -8.60
C MET A 139 8.29 -2.57 -8.19
N SER A 140 7.61 -2.71 -7.06
CA SER A 140 6.70 -1.70 -6.52
C SER A 140 7.39 -0.36 -6.22
N ALA A 141 6.62 0.72 -6.11
CA ALA A 141 7.16 2.05 -5.80
C ALA A 141 7.87 2.08 -4.43
N TYR A 142 7.38 1.30 -3.46
CA TYR A 142 8.00 1.17 -2.16
C TYR A 142 9.37 0.47 -2.25
N GLU A 143 9.44 -0.65 -2.98
CA GLU A 143 10.68 -1.40 -3.17
C GLU A 143 11.74 -0.57 -3.94
N ARG A 144 11.31 0.19 -4.94
CA ARG A 144 12.22 1.09 -5.67
C ARG A 144 12.83 2.16 -4.74
N ARG A 145 12.04 2.67 -3.78
CA ARG A 145 12.55 3.61 -2.77
C ARG A 145 13.62 2.97 -1.88
N ILE A 146 13.44 1.71 -1.47
CA ILE A 146 14.46 0.97 -0.69
C ILE A 146 15.77 0.90 -1.46
N VAL A 147 15.73 0.51 -2.73
CA VAL A 147 16.93 0.44 -3.59
C VAL A 147 17.60 1.80 -3.75
N HIS A 148 16.83 2.87 -4.00
CA HIS A 148 17.37 4.22 -4.09
C HIS A 148 18.04 4.66 -2.79
N SER A 149 17.40 4.40 -1.65
CA SER A 149 17.95 4.76 -0.32
C SER A 149 19.21 3.97 0.00
N ALA A 150 19.27 2.69 -0.35
CA ALA A 150 20.43 1.83 -0.12
C ALA A 150 21.68 2.31 -0.87
N LEU A 151 21.50 2.92 -2.04
CA LEU A 151 22.61 3.33 -2.91
C LEU A 151 22.88 4.84 -2.91
N GLN A 152 22.11 5.65 -2.17
CA GLN A 152 22.22 7.11 -2.21
C GLN A 152 23.63 7.64 -1.83
N ASN A 153 24.37 6.89 -1.01
CA ASN A 153 25.71 7.28 -0.55
C ASN A 153 26.85 6.72 -1.42
N ARG A 154 26.53 5.99 -2.50
CA ARG A 154 27.52 5.49 -3.44
C ARG A 154 27.97 6.61 -4.39
N THR A 155 29.27 6.75 -4.58
CA THR A 155 29.85 7.83 -5.41
C THR A 155 29.95 7.48 -6.88
N LEU A 156 30.21 6.19 -7.20
CA LEU A 156 30.47 5.72 -8.56
C LEU A 156 29.20 5.27 -9.32
N VAL A 157 28.07 5.22 -8.61
CA VAL A 157 26.78 4.87 -9.25
C VAL A 157 25.70 5.91 -8.90
N GLU A 158 24.69 5.96 -9.73
CA GLU A 158 23.43 6.67 -9.45
C GLU A 158 22.25 5.78 -9.82
N THR A 159 21.09 6.06 -9.28
CA THR A 159 19.89 5.24 -9.50
C THR A 159 18.78 6.06 -10.12
N GLU A 160 18.13 5.49 -11.14
CA GLU A 160 16.98 6.09 -11.81
C GLU A 160 15.83 5.07 -11.93
N SER A 161 14.59 5.51 -11.71
CA SER A 161 13.41 4.68 -11.97
C SER A 161 12.93 4.86 -13.41
N MET A 162 12.99 3.81 -14.21
CA MET A 162 12.59 3.79 -15.62
C MET A 162 11.38 2.88 -15.85
N GLY A 163 10.67 3.08 -16.97
CA GLY A 163 9.47 2.32 -17.34
C GLY A 163 8.20 2.87 -16.71
N GLU A 164 7.06 2.27 -17.07
CA GLU A 164 5.73 2.67 -16.64
C GLU A 164 4.93 1.47 -16.14
N GLY A 165 3.98 1.73 -15.23
CA GLY A 165 3.09 0.70 -14.69
C GLY A 165 3.85 -0.49 -14.11
N GLU A 166 3.50 -1.68 -14.57
CA GLU A 166 4.06 -2.96 -14.09
C GLU A 166 5.50 -3.20 -14.57
N THR A 167 5.96 -2.51 -15.60
CA THR A 167 7.33 -2.65 -16.13
C THR A 167 8.33 -1.72 -15.43
N ARG A 168 7.85 -0.87 -14.50
CA ARG A 168 8.69 0.15 -13.88
C ARG A 168 9.70 -0.46 -12.91
N HIS A 169 10.99 -0.17 -13.17
CA HIS A 169 12.13 -0.75 -12.47
C HIS A 169 13.20 0.29 -12.15
N VAL A 170 14.21 -0.09 -11.37
CA VAL A 170 15.37 0.74 -11.08
C VAL A 170 16.51 0.38 -12.02
N VAL A 171 17.16 1.40 -12.56
CA VAL A 171 18.41 1.29 -13.32
C VAL A 171 19.53 1.88 -12.45
N ILE A 172 20.55 1.08 -12.20
CA ILE A 172 21.79 1.51 -11.55
C ILE A 172 22.75 1.95 -12.64
N LYS A 173 23.04 3.25 -12.71
CA LYS A 173 23.88 3.87 -13.72
C LYS A 173 25.29 4.04 -13.20
N PHE A 174 26.28 3.61 -13.96
CA PHE A 174 27.68 3.90 -13.67
C PHE A 174 28.01 5.34 -14.05
N LYS A 175 28.65 6.06 -13.12
CA LYS A 175 29.14 7.43 -13.33
C LYS A 175 30.56 7.36 -13.91
N ARG A 176 30.75 7.93 -15.07
CA ARG A 176 32.06 8.12 -15.68
C ARG A 176 32.76 9.35 -15.11
#